data_95824c9773d4f6fb41aca3cb6bd64da8
#
_entry.id   95824c9773d4f6fb41aca3cb6bd64da8
#
_cell.length_a   1.000
_cell.length_b   1.000
_cell.length_c   1.000
_cell.angle_alpha   90.00
_cell.angle_beta   90.00
_cell.angle_gamma   90.00
#
_symmetry.space_group_name_H-M   'P 1'
#
loop_
_entity.id
_entity.type
_entity.pdbx_description
1 polymer ?
#
loop_
_entity_poly.entity_id
_entity_poly.type
_entity_poly.pdbx_seq_one_letter_code
_entity_poly.pdbx_strand_id
1 'polypeptide(L)'
;MAAVGTAQGYTDLTVALVDGSRREANRIGAIDGVDFVLQGGLDEDEPIPPHQAGKAWVLHASRQGQGLTVVDVYRKKRGQPFVDRSEWSRSERAGQLDRQMEDLSAKITAWEKSGDVEAADLEAQRNRLAELKEERRGLDAPAMRADGNALFARWIPLPKKAPRDPHVEKLMREHDKVVNDANKAAFADLKPPPLEPDDIAYVGSSACGGCHQAAFAWWRNHAHGVAYLTLQQRNKEYNLDCVGCHVTGYDQPGGSTVTHNLNGALVNVGCESCHGPGAAHGKDPEKVGIVRDTPASTCLQCHNTQHSDLFDFDAYRKTLVVPGHGLAPMVRGGD
;
A
#
# COMPACT_ATOMS: atom_id res chain seq x y z
N MET A 1 24.01 21.14 5.20
CA MET A 1 25.50 21.00 5.11
C MET A 1 26.20 21.28 6.44
N ALA A 2 25.87 22.34 7.19
CA ALA A 2 26.48 22.61 8.51
C ALA A 2 26.31 21.48 9.54
N ALA A 3 25.12 20.85 9.60
CA ALA A 3 24.86 19.75 10.51
C ALA A 3 25.72 18.49 10.27
N VAL A 4 26.01 18.15 9.02
CA VAL A 4 26.87 17.01 8.66
C VAL A 4 28.31 17.27 9.09
N GLY A 5 28.83 18.47 8.84
CA GLY A 5 30.18 18.85 9.26
C GLY A 5 30.36 18.81 10.78
N THR A 6 29.34 19.18 11.55
CA THR A 6 29.37 19.09 13.01
C THR A 6 29.34 17.63 13.49
N ALA A 7 28.51 16.77 12.89
CA ALA A 7 28.42 15.37 13.23
C ALA A 7 29.74 14.59 12.99
N GLN A 8 30.42 14.85 11.88
CA GLN A 8 31.67 14.16 11.51
C GLN A 8 32.79 14.23 12.58
N GLY A 9 32.79 15.27 13.41
CA GLY A 9 33.78 15.40 14.50
C GLY A 9 33.54 14.45 15.67
N TYR A 10 32.33 13.93 15.87
CA TYR A 10 31.89 13.21 17.06
C TYR A 10 31.30 11.82 16.77
N THR A 11 31.11 11.45 15.52
CA THR A 11 30.44 10.21 15.15
C THR A 11 31.32 9.30 14.31
N ASP A 12 31.03 8.01 14.43
CA ASP A 12 31.68 6.99 13.61
C ASP A 12 30.96 6.78 12.28
N LEU A 13 29.67 7.00 12.23
CA LEU A 13 28.80 6.91 11.05
C LEU A 13 27.83 8.09 11.06
N THR A 14 27.55 8.63 9.87
CA THR A 14 26.54 9.65 9.67
C THR A 14 25.39 9.04 8.85
N VAL A 15 24.21 9.00 9.46
CA VAL A 15 22.98 8.48 8.87
C VAL A 15 21.98 9.61 8.69
N ALA A 16 21.52 9.85 7.48
CA ALA A 16 20.45 10.80 7.19
C ALA A 16 19.10 10.07 7.11
N LEU A 17 18.09 10.61 7.78
CA LEU A 17 16.69 10.17 7.66
C LEU A 17 15.99 11.09 6.66
N VAL A 18 15.40 10.52 5.63
CA VAL A 18 14.71 11.26 4.57
C VAL A 18 13.31 10.69 4.38
N ASP A 19 12.31 11.52 4.62
CA ASP A 19 10.94 11.23 4.23
C ASP A 19 10.63 12.03 2.96
N GLY A 20 10.61 11.35 1.81
CA GLY A 20 10.46 12.02 0.53
C GLY A 20 10.88 11.17 -0.67
N SER A 21 10.99 11.84 -1.84
CA SER A 21 11.28 11.22 -3.11
C SER A 21 12.69 10.61 -3.20
N ARG A 22 12.87 9.63 -4.10
CA ARG A 22 14.20 9.06 -4.44
C ARG A 22 15.20 10.14 -4.86
N ARG A 23 14.75 11.19 -5.55
CA ARG A 23 15.59 12.29 -5.96
C ARG A 23 16.17 13.06 -4.78
N GLU A 24 15.35 13.27 -3.75
CA GLU A 24 15.78 13.93 -2.51
C GLU A 24 16.75 13.06 -1.73
N ALA A 25 16.45 11.77 -1.56
CA ALA A 25 17.35 10.84 -0.91
C ALA A 25 18.71 10.76 -1.61
N ASN A 26 18.73 10.67 -2.93
CA ASN A 26 19.97 10.67 -3.71
C ASN A 26 20.75 11.98 -3.58
N ARG A 27 20.06 13.14 -3.53
CA ARG A 27 20.70 14.44 -3.31
C ARG A 27 21.36 14.54 -1.94
N ILE A 28 20.71 14.00 -0.90
CA ILE A 28 21.25 13.95 0.47
C ILE A 28 22.43 12.97 0.53
N GLY A 29 22.33 11.79 -0.09
CA GLY A 29 23.42 10.80 -0.16
C GLY A 29 24.67 11.30 -0.88
N ALA A 30 24.52 12.24 -1.82
CA ALA A 30 25.64 12.88 -2.50
C ALA A 30 26.41 13.91 -1.66
N ILE A 31 25.92 14.24 -0.45
CA ILE A 31 26.61 15.17 0.47
C ILE A 31 27.81 14.45 1.09
N ASP A 32 29.00 15.07 0.96
CA ASP A 32 30.21 14.52 1.58
C ASP A 32 30.04 14.38 3.10
N GLY A 33 30.36 13.18 3.57
CA GLY A 33 30.29 12.84 4.98
C GLY A 33 29.00 12.15 5.43
N VAL A 34 28.04 11.95 4.53
CA VAL A 34 26.92 11.05 4.75
C VAL A 34 27.37 9.64 4.34
N ASP A 35 27.19 8.67 5.24
CA ASP A 35 27.50 7.25 4.99
C ASP A 35 26.27 6.48 4.53
N PHE A 36 25.11 6.77 5.14
CA PHE A 36 23.83 6.10 4.87
C PHE A 36 22.68 7.10 4.80
N VAL A 37 21.71 6.80 3.95
CA VAL A 37 20.41 7.48 3.90
C VAL A 37 19.33 6.42 4.15
N LEU A 38 18.52 6.61 5.18
CA LEU A 38 17.31 5.82 5.40
C LEU A 38 16.14 6.58 4.79
N GLN A 39 15.60 6.06 3.72
CA GLN A 39 14.50 6.69 2.99
C GLN A 39 13.16 6.05 3.37
N GLY A 40 12.23 6.89 3.86
CA GLY A 40 10.80 6.62 4.00
C GLY A 40 9.99 7.33 2.92
N GLY A 41 8.66 7.28 3.03
CA GLY A 41 7.74 8.02 2.16
C GLY A 41 7.65 7.51 0.71
N LEU A 42 8.18 6.33 0.41
CA LEU A 42 7.97 5.68 -0.89
C LEU A 42 6.71 4.83 -0.88
N ASP A 43 5.98 4.92 -1.97
CA ASP A 43 4.71 4.19 -2.18
C ASP A 43 4.95 2.92 -3.02
N GLU A 44 6.04 2.21 -2.74
CA GLU A 44 6.44 1.01 -3.46
C GLU A 44 6.14 -0.25 -2.66
N ASP A 45 5.47 -1.20 -3.29
CA ASP A 45 5.02 -2.45 -2.66
C ASP A 45 6.15 -3.47 -2.56
N GLU A 46 7.13 -3.42 -3.46
CA GLU A 46 8.26 -4.35 -3.46
C GLU A 46 9.45 -3.81 -2.68
N PRO A 47 10.18 -4.71 -1.97
CA PRO A 47 11.39 -4.31 -1.28
C PRO A 47 12.48 -3.91 -2.29
N ILE A 48 13.13 -2.79 -2.02
CA ILE A 48 14.18 -2.24 -2.89
C ILE A 48 15.55 -2.53 -2.27
N PRO A 49 16.47 -3.16 -3.02
CA PRO A 49 17.84 -3.34 -2.56
C PRO A 49 18.56 -2.00 -2.32
N PRO A 50 19.56 -1.97 -1.43
CA PRO A 50 20.42 -0.80 -1.27
C PRO A 50 20.98 -0.33 -2.61
N HIS A 51 21.00 0.99 -2.81
CA HIS A 51 21.66 1.58 -3.96
C HIS A 51 22.59 2.73 -3.54
N GLN A 52 23.58 3.02 -4.37
CA GLN A 52 24.59 4.03 -4.07
C GLN A 52 24.15 5.41 -4.59
N ALA A 53 24.32 6.44 -3.75
CA ALA A 53 24.15 7.84 -4.09
C ALA A 53 25.38 8.62 -3.62
N GLY A 54 26.25 8.99 -4.54
CA GLY A 54 27.58 9.53 -4.20
C GLY A 54 28.44 8.49 -3.50
N LYS A 55 28.85 8.77 -2.25
CA LYS A 55 29.56 7.81 -1.39
C LYS A 55 28.65 7.09 -0.42
N ALA A 56 27.42 7.57 -0.24
CA ALA A 56 26.44 7.00 0.68
C ALA A 56 25.66 5.83 0.05
N TRP A 57 25.14 4.99 0.92
CA TRP A 57 24.19 3.95 0.57
C TRP A 57 22.76 4.38 0.99
N VAL A 58 21.84 4.35 0.04
CA VAL A 58 20.42 4.60 0.28
C VAL A 58 19.73 3.28 0.57
N LEU A 59 19.07 3.23 1.71
CA LEU A 59 18.37 2.08 2.25
C LEU A 59 16.89 2.41 2.35
N HIS A 60 16.03 1.50 1.95
CA HIS A 60 14.59 1.69 1.94
C HIS A 60 13.91 0.81 2.99
N ALA A 61 12.92 1.36 3.66
CA ALA A 61 11.94 0.58 4.39
C ALA A 61 10.81 0.17 3.42
N SER A 62 10.29 -1.04 3.57
CA SER A 62 9.08 -1.42 2.84
C SER A 62 7.87 -0.66 3.35
N ARG A 63 6.86 -0.50 2.47
CA ARG A 63 5.61 0.18 2.77
C ARG A 63 4.85 -0.52 3.90
N GLN A 64 4.18 0.28 4.74
CA GLN A 64 3.21 -0.16 5.75
C GLN A 64 3.69 -1.27 6.70
N GLY A 65 5.00 -1.39 6.95
CA GLY A 65 5.52 -2.42 7.85
C GLY A 65 5.40 -3.85 7.31
N GLN A 66 5.31 -4.02 5.99
CA GLN A 66 5.24 -5.35 5.36
C GLN A 66 6.56 -6.15 5.49
N GLY A 67 7.63 -5.49 5.86
CA GLY A 67 8.92 -6.11 6.10
C GLY A 67 9.90 -5.21 6.83
N LEU A 68 11.04 -5.79 7.14
CA LEU A 68 12.18 -5.13 7.77
C LEU A 68 13.39 -5.22 6.84
N THR A 69 14.00 -4.08 6.54
CA THR A 69 15.33 -4.06 5.95
C THR A 69 16.35 -4.06 7.09
N VAL A 70 17.08 -5.14 7.24
CA VAL A 70 18.15 -5.29 8.23
C VAL A 70 19.49 -5.11 7.52
N VAL A 71 20.34 -4.25 8.06
CA VAL A 71 21.64 -3.94 7.48
C VAL A 71 22.72 -4.13 8.52
N ASP A 72 23.60 -5.11 8.31
CA ASP A 72 24.79 -5.32 9.10
C ASP A 72 25.95 -4.53 8.49
N VAL A 73 26.53 -3.61 9.27
CA VAL A 73 27.60 -2.70 8.82
C VAL A 73 28.93 -3.09 9.48
N TYR A 74 29.92 -3.35 8.65
CA TYR A 74 31.29 -3.67 9.11
C TYR A 74 32.24 -2.55 8.71
N ARG A 75 32.74 -1.80 9.68
CA ARG A 75 33.72 -0.74 9.46
C ARG A 75 35.11 -1.16 9.91
N LYS A 76 36.04 -1.28 8.98
CA LYS A 76 37.46 -1.58 9.24
C LYS A 76 38.34 -0.32 9.22
N LYS A 77 38.01 0.62 8.35
CA LYS A 77 38.80 1.84 8.18
C LYS A 77 37.92 3.08 8.09
N ARG A 78 38.26 4.09 8.88
CA ARG A 78 37.57 5.39 8.84
C ARG A 78 37.79 6.07 7.50
N GLY A 79 36.75 6.69 6.95
CA GLY A 79 36.80 7.47 5.71
C GLY A 79 36.88 6.64 4.41
N GLN A 80 36.90 5.30 4.50
CA GLN A 80 36.74 4.46 3.32
C GLN A 80 35.25 4.24 3.00
N PRO A 81 34.86 4.19 1.72
CA PRO A 81 33.51 3.89 1.32
C PRO A 81 33.12 2.46 1.72
N PHE A 82 31.83 2.25 1.96
CA PHE A 82 31.25 0.93 2.18
C PHE A 82 31.02 0.24 0.81
N VAL A 83 31.21 -1.07 0.77
CA VAL A 83 30.90 -1.91 -0.38
C VAL A 83 29.74 -2.82 0.00
N ASP A 84 28.71 -2.85 -0.82
CA ASP A 84 27.59 -3.77 -0.64
C ASP A 84 28.02 -5.20 -0.99
N ARG A 85 27.86 -6.11 -0.03
CA ARG A 85 28.13 -7.54 -0.11
C ARG A 85 26.88 -8.37 0.13
N SER A 86 25.70 -7.77 0.04
CA SER A 86 24.43 -8.41 0.27
C SER A 86 24.18 -9.51 -0.78
N GLU A 87 23.70 -10.64 -0.33
CA GLU A 87 23.18 -11.67 -1.23
C GLU A 87 21.93 -11.16 -1.97
N TRP A 88 21.08 -10.39 -1.28
CA TRP A 88 19.91 -9.74 -1.87
C TRP A 88 20.26 -8.89 -3.09
N SER A 89 21.19 -7.93 -2.95
CA SER A 89 21.62 -7.09 -4.07
C SER A 89 22.26 -7.90 -5.20
N ARG A 90 22.97 -8.95 -4.87
CA ARG A 90 23.56 -9.85 -5.85
C ARG A 90 22.51 -10.63 -6.63
N SER A 91 21.51 -11.18 -5.93
CA SER A 91 20.38 -11.91 -6.56
C SER A 91 19.56 -11.01 -7.44
N GLU A 92 19.25 -9.78 -6.98
CA GLU A 92 18.51 -8.80 -7.77
C GLU A 92 19.28 -8.41 -9.04
N ARG A 93 20.60 -8.13 -8.90
CA ARG A 93 21.46 -7.82 -10.05
C ARG A 93 21.55 -9.00 -11.02
N ALA A 94 21.64 -10.22 -10.52
CA ALA A 94 21.62 -11.43 -11.32
C ALA A 94 20.34 -11.53 -12.15
N GLY A 95 19.18 -11.35 -11.51
CA GLY A 95 17.88 -11.36 -12.21
C GLY A 95 17.73 -10.25 -13.25
N GLN A 96 18.27 -9.04 -13.01
CA GLN A 96 18.31 -7.98 -14.02
C GLN A 96 19.17 -8.35 -15.23
N LEU A 97 20.34 -8.92 -14.99
CA LEU A 97 21.23 -9.37 -16.06
C LEU A 97 20.60 -10.51 -16.87
N ASP A 98 19.93 -11.47 -16.21
CA ASP A 98 19.26 -12.56 -16.89
C ASP A 98 18.17 -12.04 -17.86
N ARG A 99 17.33 -11.08 -17.43
CA ARG A 99 16.35 -10.42 -18.31
C ARG A 99 17.01 -9.66 -19.48
N GLN A 100 18.06 -8.87 -19.20
CA GLN A 100 18.76 -8.14 -20.24
C GLN A 100 19.42 -9.06 -21.27
N MET A 101 19.97 -10.20 -20.84
CA MET A 101 20.56 -11.20 -21.75
C MET A 101 19.48 -11.87 -22.60
N GLU A 102 18.30 -12.16 -22.05
CA GLU A 102 17.17 -12.73 -22.77
C GLU A 102 16.67 -11.78 -23.86
N ASP A 103 16.39 -10.50 -23.51
CA ASP A 103 15.94 -9.46 -24.44
C ASP A 103 16.96 -9.27 -25.58
N LEU A 104 18.25 -9.15 -25.22
CA LEU A 104 19.31 -8.93 -26.19
C LEU A 104 19.52 -10.14 -27.11
N SER A 105 19.40 -11.36 -26.57
CA SER A 105 19.49 -12.60 -27.33
C SER A 105 18.35 -12.73 -28.32
N ALA A 106 17.12 -12.38 -27.90
CA ALA A 106 15.94 -12.35 -28.79
C ALA A 106 16.11 -11.34 -29.92
N LYS A 107 16.64 -10.13 -29.60
CA LYS A 107 16.93 -9.08 -30.58
C LYS A 107 17.98 -9.53 -31.59
N ILE A 108 19.09 -10.12 -31.17
CA ILE A 108 20.15 -10.67 -32.07
C ILE A 108 19.53 -11.71 -33.01
N THR A 109 18.74 -12.64 -32.47
CA THR A 109 18.09 -13.68 -33.28
C THR A 109 17.13 -13.09 -34.33
N ALA A 110 16.38 -12.05 -33.99
CA ALA A 110 15.50 -11.36 -34.92
C ALA A 110 16.30 -10.66 -36.03
N TRP A 111 17.39 -10.00 -35.69
CA TRP A 111 18.27 -9.34 -36.66
C TRP A 111 18.98 -10.31 -37.60
N GLU A 112 19.42 -11.44 -37.10
CA GLU A 112 20.01 -12.52 -37.93
C GLU A 112 19.01 -13.10 -38.93
N LYS A 113 17.71 -13.16 -38.55
CA LYS A 113 16.64 -13.66 -39.46
C LYS A 113 16.21 -12.62 -40.50
N SER A 114 16.21 -11.34 -40.19
CA SER A 114 15.80 -10.28 -41.12
C SER A 114 16.84 -10.00 -42.17
N GLY A 115 18.13 -10.13 -41.86
CA GLY A 115 19.25 -9.84 -42.77
C GLY A 115 19.42 -8.36 -43.13
N ASP A 116 18.62 -7.45 -42.54
CA ASP A 116 18.57 -6.03 -42.87
C ASP A 116 19.48 -5.15 -41.99
N VAL A 117 20.32 -5.77 -41.15
CA VAL A 117 21.16 -5.06 -40.16
C VAL A 117 22.62 -5.15 -40.57
N GLU A 118 23.35 -4.04 -40.40
CA GLU A 118 24.78 -4.01 -40.67
C GLU A 118 25.56 -4.99 -39.80
N ALA A 119 26.54 -5.67 -40.38
CA ALA A 119 27.35 -6.67 -39.69
C ALA A 119 28.02 -6.11 -38.43
N ALA A 120 28.44 -4.84 -38.48
CA ALA A 120 29.08 -4.15 -37.35
C ALA A 120 28.11 -3.98 -36.16
N ASP A 121 26.84 -3.65 -36.40
CA ASP A 121 25.83 -3.50 -35.37
C ASP A 121 25.49 -4.85 -34.73
N LEU A 122 25.37 -5.91 -35.53
CA LEU A 122 25.15 -7.26 -35.03
C LEU A 122 26.32 -7.73 -34.14
N GLU A 123 27.56 -7.46 -34.57
CA GLU A 123 28.76 -7.79 -33.79
C GLU A 123 28.80 -6.99 -32.46
N ALA A 124 28.46 -5.70 -32.49
CA ALA A 124 28.38 -4.89 -31.27
C ALA A 124 27.39 -5.46 -30.24
N GLN A 125 26.21 -5.93 -30.71
CA GLN A 125 25.23 -6.55 -29.79
C GLN A 125 25.71 -7.91 -29.24
N ARG A 126 26.41 -8.69 -30.07
CA ARG A 126 27.01 -9.97 -29.61
C ARG A 126 28.11 -9.73 -28.57
N ASN A 127 28.94 -8.71 -28.76
CA ASN A 127 29.96 -8.31 -27.79
C ASN A 127 29.31 -7.87 -26.47
N ARG A 128 28.24 -7.06 -26.57
CA ARG A 128 27.48 -6.64 -25.39
C ARG A 128 26.87 -7.82 -24.64
N LEU A 129 26.33 -8.80 -25.35
CA LEU A 129 25.80 -10.03 -24.74
C LEU A 129 26.91 -10.83 -24.02
N ALA A 130 28.10 -10.86 -24.59
CA ALA A 130 29.25 -11.52 -23.98
C ALA A 130 29.70 -10.83 -22.66
N GLU A 131 29.71 -9.49 -22.66
CA GLU A 131 29.98 -8.70 -21.44
C GLU A 131 28.97 -8.99 -20.33
N LEU A 132 27.67 -8.97 -20.65
CA LEU A 132 26.62 -9.26 -19.69
C LEU A 132 26.74 -10.69 -19.11
N LYS A 133 27.08 -11.67 -19.93
CA LYS A 133 27.32 -13.05 -19.48
C LYS A 133 28.52 -13.14 -18.53
N GLU A 134 29.56 -12.37 -18.78
CA GLU A 134 30.73 -12.36 -17.89
C GLU A 134 30.43 -11.68 -16.55
N GLU A 135 29.72 -10.54 -16.59
CA GLU A 135 29.23 -9.85 -15.39
C GLU A 135 28.35 -10.80 -14.54
N ARG A 136 27.40 -11.49 -15.21
CA ARG A 136 26.52 -12.46 -14.54
C ARG A 136 27.29 -13.59 -13.85
N ARG A 137 28.28 -14.12 -14.53
CA ARG A 137 29.16 -15.18 -13.98
C ARG A 137 29.96 -14.68 -12.77
N GLY A 138 30.39 -13.43 -12.77
CA GLY A 138 31.08 -12.81 -11.63
C GLY A 138 30.24 -12.75 -10.37
N LEU A 139 28.89 -12.71 -10.49
CA LEU A 139 27.96 -12.72 -9.34
C LEU A 139 27.82 -14.09 -8.68
N ASP A 140 28.14 -15.18 -9.36
CA ASP A 140 28.06 -16.53 -8.80
C ASP A 140 29.24 -16.86 -7.86
N ALA A 141 30.31 -16.07 -7.91
CA ALA A 141 31.44 -16.21 -7.00
C ALA A 141 31.01 -15.92 -5.53
N PRO A 142 31.43 -16.72 -4.55
CA PRO A 142 31.13 -16.46 -3.14
C PRO A 142 31.64 -15.08 -2.73
N ALA A 143 30.86 -14.36 -1.90
CA ALA A 143 31.26 -13.07 -1.36
C ALA A 143 32.54 -13.26 -0.53
N MET A 144 33.68 -12.86 -1.08
CA MET A 144 34.98 -12.93 -0.36
C MET A 144 34.90 -12.03 0.90
N ARG A 145 35.63 -12.45 1.96
CA ARG A 145 35.78 -11.62 3.18
C ARG A 145 36.23 -10.21 2.76
N ALA A 146 35.47 -9.22 3.15
CA ALA A 146 35.75 -7.84 2.77
C ALA A 146 37.04 -7.36 3.46
N ASP A 147 38.05 -6.96 2.68
CA ASP A 147 39.27 -6.33 3.20
C ASP A 147 39.07 -4.85 3.59
N GLY A 148 37.89 -4.29 3.32
CA GLY A 148 37.48 -2.92 3.61
C GLY A 148 36.15 -2.83 4.38
N ASN A 149 35.54 -1.65 4.35
CA ASN A 149 34.22 -1.42 4.90
C ASN A 149 33.17 -2.15 4.05
N ALA A 150 32.23 -2.84 4.70
CA ALA A 150 31.19 -3.59 4.01
C ALA A 150 29.83 -3.41 4.66
N LEU A 151 28.78 -3.52 3.87
CA LEU A 151 27.41 -3.68 4.34
C LEU A 151 26.82 -4.99 3.80
N PHE A 152 25.90 -5.55 4.57
CA PHE A 152 25.12 -6.72 4.21
C PHE A 152 23.65 -6.41 4.52
N ALA A 153 22.85 -6.20 3.51
CA ALA A 153 21.43 -5.95 3.64
C ALA A 153 20.64 -7.23 3.36
N ARG A 154 19.58 -7.42 4.12
CA ARG A 154 18.56 -8.44 3.87
C ARG A 154 17.19 -7.89 4.16
N TRP A 155 16.22 -8.31 3.39
CA TRP A 155 14.84 -8.00 3.64
C TRP A 155 14.16 -9.19 4.32
N ILE A 156 13.41 -8.92 5.38
CA ILE A 156 12.67 -9.91 6.16
C ILE A 156 11.19 -9.58 6.04
N PRO A 157 10.38 -10.40 5.34
CA PRO A 157 8.95 -10.16 5.24
C PRO A 157 8.27 -10.33 6.60
N LEU A 158 7.30 -9.46 6.89
CA LEU A 158 6.43 -9.54 8.06
C LEU A 158 5.00 -9.93 7.61
N PRO A 159 4.71 -11.21 7.41
CA PRO A 159 3.39 -11.64 6.98
C PRO A 159 2.32 -11.33 8.06
N LYS A 160 1.06 -11.18 7.66
CA LYS A 160 -0.07 -10.88 8.58
C LYS A 160 -0.16 -11.87 9.76
N LYS A 161 0.35 -13.10 9.60
CA LYS A 161 0.41 -14.15 10.64
C LYS A 161 1.75 -14.21 11.39
N ALA A 162 2.62 -13.23 11.23
CA ALA A 162 3.87 -13.19 11.99
C ALA A 162 3.57 -13.21 13.51
N PRO A 163 4.41 -13.87 14.31
CA PRO A 163 4.28 -13.83 15.76
C PRO A 163 4.29 -12.38 16.26
N ARG A 164 3.38 -12.08 17.19
CA ARG A 164 3.25 -10.75 17.78
C ARG A 164 3.78 -10.76 19.20
N ASP A 165 4.44 -9.69 19.61
CA ASP A 165 4.87 -9.51 20.99
C ASP A 165 3.64 -9.14 21.85
N PRO A 166 3.27 -9.96 22.87
CA PRO A 166 2.08 -9.72 23.66
C PRO A 166 2.14 -8.40 24.46
N HIS A 167 3.35 -7.96 24.84
CA HIS A 167 3.52 -6.70 25.57
C HIS A 167 3.25 -5.51 24.65
N VAL A 168 3.81 -5.52 23.42
CA VAL A 168 3.55 -4.49 22.42
C VAL A 168 2.07 -4.47 22.04
N GLU A 169 1.43 -5.63 21.84
CA GLU A 169 0.00 -5.69 21.57
C GLU A 169 -0.85 -5.09 22.69
N LYS A 170 -0.45 -5.31 23.94
CA LYS A 170 -1.13 -4.70 25.10
C LYS A 170 -0.98 -3.16 25.05
N LEU A 171 0.22 -2.65 24.85
CA LEU A 171 0.47 -1.21 24.74
C LEU A 171 -0.33 -0.57 23.60
N MET A 172 -0.39 -1.23 22.44
CA MET A 172 -1.19 -0.76 21.30
C MET A 172 -2.68 -0.69 21.64
N ARG A 173 -3.25 -1.72 22.30
CA ARG A 173 -4.67 -1.70 22.70
C ARG A 173 -4.95 -0.61 23.73
N GLU A 174 -4.06 -0.38 24.68
CA GLU A 174 -4.20 0.69 25.68
C GLU A 174 -4.14 2.06 25.02
N HIS A 175 -3.21 2.26 24.08
CA HIS A 175 -3.09 3.49 23.30
C HIS A 175 -4.33 3.71 22.42
N ASP A 176 -4.77 2.70 21.67
CA ASP A 176 -5.97 2.77 20.83
C ASP A 176 -7.19 3.21 21.67
N LYS A 177 -7.35 2.65 22.88
CA LYS A 177 -8.42 3.07 23.80
C LYS A 177 -8.33 4.52 24.22
N VAL A 178 -7.13 5.01 24.57
CA VAL A 178 -6.93 6.43 24.97
C VAL A 178 -7.26 7.36 23.83
N VAL A 179 -6.80 7.06 22.61
CA VAL A 179 -7.09 7.86 21.41
C VAL A 179 -8.59 7.81 21.09
N ASN A 180 -9.21 6.65 21.18
CA ASN A 180 -10.64 6.48 20.92
C ASN A 180 -11.51 7.30 21.90
N ASP A 181 -11.22 7.23 23.19
CA ASP A 181 -11.91 8.02 24.22
C ASP A 181 -11.71 9.52 24.04
N ALA A 182 -10.49 9.96 23.70
CA ALA A 182 -10.18 11.35 23.41
C ALA A 182 -10.93 11.87 22.18
N ASN A 183 -10.96 11.12 21.09
CA ASN A 183 -11.69 11.48 19.87
C ASN A 183 -13.20 11.52 20.12
N LYS A 184 -13.74 10.55 20.85
CA LYS A 184 -15.16 10.56 21.25
C LYS A 184 -15.53 11.87 21.96
N ALA A 185 -14.70 12.32 22.88
CA ALA A 185 -14.92 13.57 23.62
C ALA A 185 -14.72 14.80 22.71
N ALA A 186 -13.67 14.83 21.92
CA ALA A 186 -13.35 15.97 21.05
C ALA A 186 -14.38 16.20 19.95
N PHE A 187 -15.01 15.15 19.43
CA PHE A 187 -15.96 15.21 18.34
C PHE A 187 -17.43 14.96 18.76
N ALA A 188 -17.73 15.02 20.06
CA ALA A 188 -19.06 14.73 20.61
C ALA A 188 -20.17 15.59 19.99
N ASP A 189 -19.88 16.85 19.70
CA ASP A 189 -20.83 17.83 19.15
C ASP A 189 -20.74 17.99 17.62
N LEU A 190 -19.82 17.24 16.98
CA LEU A 190 -19.65 17.32 15.53
C LEU A 190 -20.88 16.73 14.82
N LYS A 191 -21.54 17.55 14.02
CA LYS A 191 -22.69 17.15 13.20
C LYS A 191 -22.30 17.10 11.72
N PRO A 192 -22.96 16.28 10.92
CA PRO A 192 -22.76 16.30 9.47
C PRO A 192 -23.24 17.65 8.90
N PRO A 193 -22.84 18.00 7.68
CA PRO A 193 -23.38 19.13 6.96
C PRO A 193 -24.92 19.08 6.97
N PRO A 194 -25.60 20.22 7.10
CA PRO A 194 -27.06 20.26 7.04
C PRO A 194 -27.58 19.84 5.66
N LEU A 195 -28.81 19.33 5.63
CA LEU A 195 -29.50 19.06 4.38
C LEU A 195 -29.98 20.37 3.77
N GLU A 196 -29.63 20.58 2.50
CA GLU A 196 -30.22 21.66 1.68
C GLU A 196 -31.59 21.21 1.10
N PRO A 197 -32.41 22.11 0.58
CA PRO A 197 -33.76 21.78 0.12
C PRO A 197 -33.87 20.69 -0.93
N ASP A 198 -32.85 20.52 -1.77
CA ASP A 198 -32.78 19.52 -2.84
C ASP A 198 -32.04 18.25 -2.44
N ASP A 199 -31.48 18.18 -1.22
CA ASP A 199 -30.76 17.02 -0.75
C ASP A 199 -31.71 15.89 -0.37
N ILE A 200 -31.26 14.67 -0.64
CA ILE A 200 -31.96 13.45 -0.22
C ILE A 200 -31.33 12.96 1.11
N ALA A 201 -32.18 12.78 2.12
CA ALA A 201 -31.72 12.32 3.42
C ALA A 201 -31.34 10.82 3.42
N TYR A 202 -30.38 10.48 4.28
CA TYR A 202 -30.08 9.10 4.63
C TYR A 202 -31.14 8.56 5.60
N VAL A 203 -31.47 7.27 5.49
CA VAL A 203 -32.49 6.61 6.34
C VAL A 203 -31.95 5.37 7.08
N GLY A 204 -30.79 4.88 6.67
CA GLY A 204 -30.16 3.67 7.22
C GLY A 204 -30.71 2.37 6.63
N SER A 205 -29.84 1.33 6.67
CA SER A 205 -30.13 0.05 6.02
C SER A 205 -31.39 -0.68 6.53
N SER A 206 -31.78 -0.45 7.78
CA SER A 206 -33.01 -1.06 8.35
C SER A 206 -34.27 -0.58 7.65
N ALA A 207 -34.32 0.66 7.16
CA ALA A 207 -35.44 1.16 6.39
C ALA A 207 -35.61 0.41 5.06
N CYS A 208 -34.50 0.08 4.41
CA CYS A 208 -34.50 -0.71 3.17
C CYS A 208 -35.03 -2.13 3.39
N GLY A 209 -34.76 -2.70 4.58
CA GLY A 209 -35.17 -4.06 4.96
C GLY A 209 -36.68 -4.28 4.95
N GLY A 210 -37.49 -3.23 5.04
CA GLY A 210 -38.96 -3.34 4.97
C GLY A 210 -39.44 -3.89 3.62
N CYS A 211 -38.85 -3.48 2.52
CA CYS A 211 -39.17 -3.93 1.17
C CYS A 211 -38.15 -4.95 0.63
N HIS A 212 -36.87 -4.79 0.93
CA HIS A 212 -35.76 -5.60 0.43
C HIS A 212 -35.28 -6.65 1.48
N GLN A 213 -36.21 -7.44 2.03
CA GLN A 213 -35.96 -8.33 3.15
C GLN A 213 -34.81 -9.32 2.91
N ALA A 214 -34.76 -9.97 1.75
CA ALA A 214 -33.73 -10.97 1.43
C ALA A 214 -32.32 -10.31 1.29
N ALA A 215 -32.22 -9.14 0.66
CA ALA A 215 -31.01 -8.39 0.54
C ALA A 215 -30.50 -7.89 1.91
N PHE A 216 -31.41 -7.39 2.75
CA PHE A 216 -31.10 -6.94 4.09
C PHE A 216 -30.60 -8.09 4.99
N ALA A 217 -31.25 -9.26 4.95
CA ALA A 217 -30.84 -10.44 5.69
C ALA A 217 -29.44 -10.92 5.26
N TRP A 218 -29.15 -10.90 3.96
CA TRP A 218 -27.83 -11.21 3.42
C TRP A 218 -26.79 -10.19 3.91
N TRP A 219 -27.07 -8.89 3.76
CA TRP A 219 -26.15 -7.81 4.15
C TRP A 219 -25.79 -7.88 5.64
N ARG A 220 -26.74 -8.14 6.52
CA ARG A 220 -26.48 -8.26 7.97
C ARG A 220 -25.44 -9.32 8.34
N ASN A 221 -25.25 -10.33 7.49
CA ASN A 221 -24.27 -11.40 7.66
C ASN A 221 -23.00 -11.20 6.80
N HIS A 222 -22.96 -10.14 5.99
CA HIS A 222 -21.83 -9.81 5.16
C HIS A 222 -20.82 -8.92 5.91
N ALA A 223 -19.54 -8.94 5.48
CA ALA A 223 -18.49 -8.12 6.08
C ALA A 223 -18.87 -6.63 6.17
N HIS A 224 -19.55 -6.09 5.17
CA HIS A 224 -20.02 -4.69 5.15
C HIS A 224 -21.06 -4.41 6.26
N GLY A 225 -21.95 -5.36 6.55
CA GLY A 225 -22.98 -5.22 7.56
C GLY A 225 -22.48 -5.29 9.01
N VAL A 226 -21.22 -5.69 9.20
CA VAL A 226 -20.56 -5.78 10.52
C VAL A 226 -19.27 -4.94 10.58
N ALA A 227 -19.06 -4.07 9.59
CA ALA A 227 -17.82 -3.31 9.47
C ALA A 227 -17.50 -2.46 10.70
N TYR A 228 -18.49 -1.78 11.27
CA TYR A 228 -18.30 -0.93 12.46
C TYR A 228 -17.98 -1.76 13.72
N LEU A 229 -18.54 -2.95 13.85
CA LEU A 229 -18.24 -3.86 14.97
C LEU A 229 -16.74 -4.21 15.00
N THR A 230 -16.08 -4.30 13.84
CA THR A 230 -14.64 -4.58 13.78
C THR A 230 -13.79 -3.46 14.37
N LEU A 231 -14.27 -2.22 14.32
CA LEU A 231 -13.64 -1.07 14.99
C LEU A 231 -13.90 -1.11 16.50
N GLN A 232 -15.13 -1.37 16.93
CA GLN A 232 -15.48 -1.45 18.35
C GLN A 232 -14.65 -2.52 19.08
N GLN A 233 -14.46 -3.69 18.46
CA GLN A 233 -13.64 -4.77 19.03
C GLN A 233 -12.17 -4.36 19.24
N ARG A 234 -11.72 -3.27 18.60
CA ARG A 234 -10.36 -2.75 18.67
C ARG A 234 -10.24 -1.39 19.33
N ASN A 235 -11.31 -0.84 19.88
CA ASN A 235 -11.40 0.53 20.39
C ASN A 235 -10.98 1.58 19.34
N LYS A 236 -11.51 1.47 18.12
CA LYS A 236 -11.20 2.34 16.98
C LYS A 236 -12.42 2.96 16.32
N GLU A 237 -13.60 2.83 16.94
CA GLU A 237 -14.87 3.32 16.38
C GLU A 237 -14.95 4.84 16.27
N TYR A 238 -14.06 5.57 16.97
CA TYR A 238 -13.90 7.03 16.85
C TYR A 238 -12.53 7.43 16.27
N ASN A 239 -11.80 6.49 15.67
CA ASN A 239 -10.54 6.78 14.99
C ASN A 239 -10.82 7.43 13.63
N LEU A 240 -10.19 8.59 13.38
CA LEU A 240 -10.42 9.42 12.19
C LEU A 240 -10.02 8.71 10.88
N ASP A 241 -8.97 7.88 10.94
CA ASP A 241 -8.49 7.15 9.76
C ASP A 241 -9.35 5.92 9.43
N CYS A 242 -10.25 5.53 10.36
CA CYS A 242 -11.02 4.28 10.23
C CYS A 242 -12.50 4.55 9.99
N VAL A 243 -13.09 5.46 10.79
CA VAL A 243 -14.55 5.60 10.90
C VAL A 243 -15.21 5.95 9.57
N GLY A 244 -14.57 6.78 8.73
CA GLY A 244 -15.13 7.23 7.46
C GLY A 244 -15.50 6.10 6.51
N CYS A 245 -14.70 5.01 6.48
CA CYS A 245 -14.98 3.82 5.68
C CYS A 245 -15.90 2.80 6.38
N HIS A 246 -16.18 2.98 7.68
CA HIS A 246 -16.94 2.03 8.48
C HIS A 246 -18.34 2.53 8.89
N VAL A 247 -18.74 3.70 8.36
CA VAL A 247 -20.10 4.28 8.52
C VAL A 247 -20.66 4.69 7.17
N THR A 248 -21.96 4.92 7.10
CA THR A 248 -22.66 5.33 5.88
C THR A 248 -22.77 6.85 5.82
N GLY A 249 -22.47 7.46 4.66
CA GLY A 249 -22.60 8.89 4.43
C GLY A 249 -21.70 9.77 5.29
N TYR A 250 -20.44 9.35 5.50
CA TYR A 250 -19.48 10.13 6.28
C TYR A 250 -19.24 11.51 5.67
N ASP A 251 -19.38 12.56 6.49
CA ASP A 251 -19.27 13.98 6.12
C ASP A 251 -20.15 14.41 4.93
N GLN A 252 -21.22 13.64 4.65
CA GLN A 252 -22.23 14.02 3.67
C GLN A 252 -23.41 14.74 4.34
N PRO A 253 -24.16 15.60 3.60
CA PRO A 253 -25.35 16.24 4.11
C PRO A 253 -26.33 15.24 4.72
N GLY A 254 -26.70 15.45 6.00
CA GLY A 254 -27.60 14.54 6.73
C GLY A 254 -27.07 13.14 6.99
N GLY A 255 -25.80 12.88 6.75
CA GLY A 255 -25.13 11.59 6.93
C GLY A 255 -24.55 11.39 8.33
N SER A 256 -23.35 10.84 8.40
CA SER A 256 -22.65 10.55 9.64
C SER A 256 -21.37 11.37 9.83
N THR A 257 -20.87 11.43 11.05
CA THR A 257 -19.54 11.94 11.40
C THR A 257 -18.83 10.92 12.29
N VAL A 258 -17.76 11.35 12.95
CA VAL A 258 -17.02 10.51 13.92
C VAL A 258 -17.94 9.95 15.01
N THR A 259 -18.87 10.77 15.52
CA THR A 259 -19.77 10.42 16.64
C THR A 259 -21.24 10.42 16.26
N HIS A 260 -21.64 11.18 15.23
CA HIS A 260 -23.01 11.27 14.77
C HIS A 260 -23.30 10.24 13.68
N ASN A 261 -24.31 9.37 13.89
CA ASN A 261 -24.66 8.28 12.98
C ASN A 261 -26.15 7.94 12.98
N LEU A 262 -27.02 8.94 13.14
CA LEU A 262 -28.49 8.78 13.28
C LEU A 262 -28.86 7.70 14.31
N ASN A 263 -28.33 7.81 15.53
CA ASN A 263 -28.58 6.85 16.62
C ASN A 263 -28.29 5.38 16.25
N GLY A 264 -27.24 5.17 15.46
CA GLY A 264 -26.82 3.84 15.04
C GLY A 264 -27.39 3.37 13.69
N ALA A 265 -28.28 4.13 13.05
CA ALA A 265 -28.85 3.73 11.76
C ALA A 265 -27.82 3.76 10.62
N LEU A 266 -26.79 4.60 10.72
CA LEU A 266 -25.74 4.77 9.71
C LEU A 266 -24.42 4.07 10.07
N VAL A 267 -24.37 3.24 11.10
CA VAL A 267 -23.19 2.41 11.33
C VAL A 267 -23.09 1.32 10.27
N ASN A 268 -21.85 0.88 10.00
CA ASN A 268 -21.50 -0.07 8.95
C ASN A 268 -21.52 0.53 7.53
N VAL A 269 -21.00 -0.20 6.58
CA VAL A 269 -21.13 0.07 5.15
C VAL A 269 -22.52 -0.38 4.71
N GLY A 270 -23.49 0.54 4.83
CA GLY A 270 -24.89 0.26 4.60
C GLY A 270 -25.28 0.23 3.12
N CYS A 271 -26.56 -0.03 2.86
CA CYS A 271 -27.11 -0.04 1.51
C CYS A 271 -26.84 1.29 0.79
N GLU A 272 -27.00 2.39 1.52
CA GLU A 272 -26.83 3.74 1.01
C GLU A 272 -25.36 4.14 0.74
N SER A 273 -24.39 3.38 1.24
CA SER A 273 -22.99 3.58 0.86
C SER A 273 -22.72 3.25 -0.60
N CYS A 274 -23.49 2.32 -1.18
CA CYS A 274 -23.38 1.91 -2.57
C CYS A 274 -24.46 2.57 -3.45
N HIS A 275 -25.67 2.73 -2.91
CA HIS A 275 -26.84 3.13 -3.68
C HIS A 275 -27.20 4.62 -3.55
N GLY A 276 -26.50 5.35 -2.66
CA GLY A 276 -26.83 6.74 -2.32
C GLY A 276 -28.00 6.87 -1.33
N PRO A 277 -28.28 8.09 -0.84
CA PRO A 277 -29.31 8.35 0.16
C PRO A 277 -30.71 7.93 -0.32
N GLY A 278 -31.44 7.20 0.54
CA GLY A 278 -32.64 6.45 0.15
C GLY A 278 -33.98 7.06 0.52
N ALA A 279 -34.05 8.22 1.21
CA ALA A 279 -35.30 8.75 1.74
C ALA A 279 -36.36 9.03 0.67
N ALA A 280 -35.96 9.52 -0.49
CA ALA A 280 -36.89 9.82 -1.59
C ALA A 280 -37.40 8.51 -2.23
N HIS A 281 -36.54 7.56 -2.48
CA HIS A 281 -36.90 6.23 -2.98
C HIS A 281 -37.85 5.50 -2.02
N GLY A 282 -37.59 5.56 -0.72
CA GLY A 282 -38.44 4.94 0.29
C GLY A 282 -39.84 5.50 0.36
N LYS A 283 -40.06 6.77 -0.08
CA LYS A 283 -41.39 7.41 -0.15
C LYS A 283 -42.13 7.06 -1.44
N ASP A 284 -41.46 7.01 -2.58
CA ASP A 284 -42.05 6.72 -3.89
C ASP A 284 -41.09 5.89 -4.75
N PRO A 285 -41.04 4.57 -4.49
CA PRO A 285 -40.07 3.69 -5.14
C PRO A 285 -40.31 3.48 -6.63
N GLU A 286 -41.53 3.77 -7.11
CA GLU A 286 -41.86 3.64 -8.53
C GLU A 286 -41.39 4.86 -9.35
N LYS A 287 -41.36 6.05 -8.75
CA LYS A 287 -40.96 7.29 -9.44
C LYS A 287 -39.52 7.71 -9.16
N VAL A 288 -38.98 7.39 -8.00
CA VAL A 288 -37.67 7.80 -7.59
C VAL A 288 -36.71 6.59 -7.64
N GLY A 289 -35.78 6.64 -8.57
CA GLY A 289 -34.73 5.64 -8.68
C GLY A 289 -33.65 5.84 -7.64
N ILE A 290 -32.88 4.80 -7.45
CA ILE A 290 -31.63 4.77 -6.67
C ILE A 290 -30.51 4.22 -7.56
N VAL A 291 -29.26 4.48 -7.26
CA VAL A 291 -28.13 3.95 -8.04
C VAL A 291 -28.18 2.40 -8.04
N ARG A 292 -28.44 1.79 -9.20
CA ARG A 292 -28.52 0.32 -9.34
C ARG A 292 -27.15 -0.30 -9.56
N ASP A 293 -26.41 0.26 -10.52
CA ASP A 293 -25.08 -0.21 -10.87
C ASP A 293 -24.04 0.71 -10.24
N THR A 294 -23.52 0.26 -9.11
CA THR A 294 -22.49 0.99 -8.36
C THR A 294 -21.19 1.01 -9.14
N PRO A 295 -20.64 2.18 -9.49
CA PRO A 295 -19.37 2.27 -10.20
C PRO A 295 -18.17 1.89 -9.32
N ALA A 296 -17.05 1.49 -9.93
CA ALA A 296 -15.82 1.16 -9.23
C ALA A 296 -15.33 2.31 -8.33
N SER A 297 -15.54 3.57 -8.74
CA SER A 297 -15.16 4.76 -7.96
C SER A 297 -15.79 4.80 -6.56
N THR A 298 -16.99 4.27 -6.39
CA THR A 298 -17.64 4.17 -5.07
C THR A 298 -16.91 3.18 -4.17
N CYS A 299 -16.50 2.03 -4.70
CA CYS A 299 -15.75 1.03 -3.93
C CYS A 299 -14.37 1.53 -3.55
N LEU A 300 -13.70 2.25 -4.46
CA LEU A 300 -12.34 2.77 -4.28
C LEU A 300 -12.25 3.88 -3.23
N GLN A 301 -13.34 4.46 -2.77
CA GLN A 301 -13.35 5.38 -1.63
C GLN A 301 -12.86 4.70 -0.33
N CYS A 302 -13.13 3.41 -0.18
CA CYS A 302 -12.74 2.62 0.98
C CYS A 302 -11.68 1.56 0.64
N HIS A 303 -11.80 0.90 -0.53
CA HIS A 303 -10.86 -0.08 -1.03
C HIS A 303 -9.73 0.60 -1.81
N ASN A 304 -8.89 1.33 -1.10
CA ASN A 304 -7.70 2.00 -1.64
C ASN A 304 -6.43 1.19 -1.35
N THR A 305 -5.32 1.60 -1.92
CA THR A 305 -4.03 0.93 -1.77
C THR A 305 -3.51 0.86 -0.33
N GLN A 306 -3.96 1.76 0.57
CA GLN A 306 -3.55 1.75 1.97
C GLN A 306 -4.27 0.68 2.80
N HIS A 307 -5.54 0.38 2.46
CA HIS A 307 -6.40 -0.47 3.27
C HIS A 307 -6.80 -1.78 2.58
N SER A 308 -6.67 -1.85 1.26
CA SER A 308 -7.09 -3.00 0.45
C SER A 308 -6.21 -3.14 -0.81
N ASP A 309 -4.94 -3.38 -0.60
CA ASP A 309 -3.89 -3.47 -1.62
C ASP A 309 -4.16 -4.50 -2.73
N LEU A 310 -4.91 -5.55 -2.41
CA LEU A 310 -5.29 -6.61 -3.35
C LEU A 310 -6.72 -6.43 -3.91
N PHE A 311 -7.31 -5.24 -3.78
CA PHE A 311 -8.66 -5.03 -4.27
C PHE A 311 -8.71 -4.98 -5.79
N ASP A 312 -9.48 -5.89 -6.37
CA ASP A 312 -9.87 -5.92 -7.77
C ASP A 312 -11.39 -5.80 -7.87
N PHE A 313 -11.87 -4.75 -8.53
CA PHE A 313 -13.30 -4.45 -8.59
C PHE A 313 -14.12 -5.58 -9.20
N ASP A 314 -13.65 -6.16 -10.31
CA ASP A 314 -14.39 -7.20 -11.02
C ASP A 314 -14.44 -8.52 -10.24
N ALA A 315 -13.35 -8.85 -9.55
CA ALA A 315 -13.27 -10.02 -8.68
C ALA A 315 -14.17 -9.86 -7.45
N TYR A 316 -14.09 -8.71 -6.76
CA TYR A 316 -14.87 -8.46 -5.55
C TYR A 316 -16.36 -8.30 -5.85
N ARG A 317 -16.73 -7.62 -6.94
CA ARG A 317 -18.13 -7.48 -7.39
C ARG A 317 -18.79 -8.85 -7.60
N LYS A 318 -18.08 -9.85 -8.11
CA LYS A 318 -18.58 -11.21 -8.27
C LYS A 318 -18.92 -11.91 -6.94
N THR A 319 -18.35 -11.48 -5.84
CA THR A 319 -18.63 -12.00 -4.49
C THR A 319 -19.84 -11.34 -3.84
N LEU A 320 -20.27 -10.19 -4.32
CA LEU A 320 -21.44 -9.45 -3.84
C LEU A 320 -22.74 -9.99 -4.47
N VAL A 321 -23.01 -11.28 -4.25
CA VAL A 321 -24.23 -11.92 -4.77
C VAL A 321 -25.40 -11.60 -3.83
N VAL A 322 -25.96 -10.42 -3.97
CA VAL A 322 -27.04 -9.92 -3.13
C VAL A 322 -28.39 -10.40 -3.67
N PRO A 323 -29.22 -11.12 -2.86
CA PRO A 323 -30.52 -11.58 -3.31
C PRO A 323 -31.42 -10.44 -3.82
N GLY A 324 -32.02 -10.62 -4.98
CA GLY A 324 -32.93 -9.63 -5.59
C GLY A 324 -32.23 -8.51 -6.37
N HIS A 325 -30.89 -8.48 -6.47
CA HIS A 325 -30.16 -7.44 -7.20
C HIS A 325 -29.89 -7.75 -8.67
N GLY A 326 -30.52 -8.76 -9.22
CA GLY A 326 -30.52 -9.04 -10.66
C GLY A 326 -29.16 -9.37 -11.29
N LEU A 327 -28.13 -9.55 -10.48
CA LEU A 327 -26.90 -10.20 -10.92
C LEU A 327 -27.14 -11.71 -10.91
N ALA A 328 -27.91 -12.20 -11.91
CA ALA A 328 -27.82 -13.59 -12.26
C ALA A 328 -26.32 -13.88 -12.52
N PRO A 329 -25.76 -14.99 -12.01
CA PRO A 329 -24.44 -15.40 -12.42
C PRO A 329 -24.44 -15.40 -13.95
N MET A 330 -23.49 -14.70 -14.57
CA MET A 330 -23.27 -14.85 -16.00
C MET A 330 -22.91 -16.32 -16.21
N VAL A 331 -23.90 -17.10 -16.61
CA VAL A 331 -23.67 -18.43 -17.14
C VAL A 331 -22.78 -18.19 -18.34
N ARG A 332 -21.49 -18.49 -18.22
CA ARG A 332 -20.64 -18.59 -19.39
C ARG A 332 -21.30 -19.67 -20.24
N GLY A 333 -21.92 -19.24 -21.35
CA GLY A 333 -22.32 -20.16 -22.39
C GLY A 333 -21.07 -20.95 -22.71
N GLY A 334 -21.11 -22.24 -22.47
CA GLY A 334 -20.15 -23.16 -23.02
C GLY A 334 -20.29 -23.17 -24.54
N ASP A 335 -19.19 -23.05 -25.21
CA ASP A 335 -18.88 -23.67 -26.48
C ASP A 335 -17.45 -24.18 -26.41
#